data_0095d89004d34486fba277aea13607d9
#
_entry.id   0095d89004d34486fba277aea13607d9
#
_cell.length_a   1.000
_cell.length_b   1.000
_cell.length_c   1.000
_cell.angle_alpha   90.00
_cell.angle_beta   90.00
_cell.angle_gamma   90.00
#
_symmetry.space_group_name_H-M   'P 1'
#
loop_
_entity.id
_entity.type
_entity.pdbx_description
1 polymer ?
#
loop_
_entity_poly.entity_id
_entity_poly.type
_entity_poly.pdbx_seq_one_letter_code
_entity_poly.pdbx_strand_id
1 'polypeptide(L)'
;SKQTDFQVREKLSIVATILAMKTFLGRNESIMWVPISLDEILRVTGAIGLPKDYLFTKDALKANGKPISDDLLMMGVDVTEATPRVYLYPIEIKFSQDDIHSDKGGIQVANTYKLFAERLYGDLNFVRSVYRVFFASQLLTNLDKMKANGMVPDTCYEKIEEIRAKLLNADFDLEIGLPIKQMGAASLVTFNSGPNAVETEIVENVPICHININTPNCLNLLKDTADELKIKSNS
;
A
#
# COMPACT_ATOMS: atom_id res chain seq x y z
N SER A 1 29.34 -3.29 -5.20
CA SER A 1 29.09 -2.90 -6.59
C SER A 1 27.89 -1.97 -6.64
N LYS A 2 27.80 -1.09 -7.66
CA LYS A 2 26.68 -0.12 -7.80
C LYS A 2 25.28 -0.76 -7.76
N GLN A 3 25.15 -1.98 -8.28
CA GLN A 3 23.90 -2.73 -8.29
C GLN A 3 23.47 -3.21 -6.89
N THR A 4 24.42 -3.61 -6.05
CA THR A 4 24.17 -4.00 -4.66
C THR A 4 23.70 -2.81 -3.83
N ASP A 5 24.31 -1.64 -4.03
CA ASP A 5 23.95 -0.41 -3.32
C ASP A 5 22.54 0.07 -3.71
N PHE A 6 22.14 -0.08 -4.98
CA PHE A 6 20.80 0.25 -5.44
C PHE A 6 19.74 -0.63 -4.79
N GLN A 7 19.92 -1.95 -4.80
CA GLN A 7 18.98 -2.90 -4.16
C GLN A 7 18.84 -2.69 -2.65
N VAL A 8 19.93 -2.32 -1.98
CA VAL A 8 19.87 -2.00 -0.54
C VAL A 8 19.05 -0.74 -0.30
N ARG A 9 19.25 0.31 -1.10
CA ARG A 9 18.49 1.57 -0.98
C ARG A 9 17.01 1.37 -1.23
N GLU A 10 16.64 0.60 -2.26
CA GLU A 10 15.26 0.25 -2.57
C GLU A 10 14.58 -0.45 -1.38
N LYS A 11 15.20 -1.47 -0.80
CA LYS A 11 14.66 -2.16 0.37
C LYS A 11 14.55 -1.25 1.59
N LEU A 12 15.53 -0.40 1.82
CA LEU A 12 15.51 0.54 2.95
C LEU A 12 14.41 1.60 2.77
N SER A 13 14.16 2.07 1.55
CA SER A 13 13.07 3.01 1.27
C SER A 13 11.69 2.40 1.52
N ILE A 14 11.48 1.12 1.19
CA ILE A 14 10.25 0.40 1.52
C ILE A 14 10.04 0.34 3.04
N VAL A 15 11.07 -0.05 3.80
CA VAL A 15 10.98 -0.11 5.27
C VAL A 15 10.72 1.26 5.87
N ALA A 16 11.42 2.29 5.41
CA ALA A 16 11.22 3.67 5.86
C ALA A 16 9.80 4.17 5.53
N THR A 17 9.27 3.83 4.36
CA THR A 17 7.89 4.15 3.98
C THR A 17 6.89 3.46 4.92
N ILE A 18 7.06 2.18 5.22
CA ILE A 18 6.17 1.46 6.15
C ILE A 18 6.18 2.13 7.54
N LEU A 19 7.35 2.54 8.04
CA LEU A 19 7.46 3.24 9.32
C LEU A 19 6.79 4.62 9.28
N ALA A 20 6.99 5.39 8.21
CA ALA A 20 6.32 6.66 8.02
C ALA A 20 4.80 6.49 7.93
N MET A 21 4.32 5.52 7.15
CA MET A 21 2.89 5.24 7.01
C MET A 21 2.24 4.84 8.33
N LYS A 22 2.93 4.09 9.20
CA LYS A 22 2.42 3.78 10.55
C LYS A 22 2.12 5.05 11.36
N THR A 23 2.89 6.10 11.20
CA THR A 23 2.64 7.39 11.89
C THR A 23 1.35 8.06 11.41
N PHE A 24 1.02 7.95 10.11
CA PHE A 24 -0.21 8.51 9.57
C PHE A 24 -1.42 7.62 9.83
N LEU A 25 -1.26 6.32 9.64
CA LEU A 25 -2.32 5.32 9.70
C LEU A 25 -2.63 4.86 11.13
N GLY A 26 -1.63 4.82 12.00
CA GLY A 26 -1.78 4.41 13.39
C GLY A 26 -2.59 5.34 14.29
N ARG A 27 -3.03 6.49 13.77
CA ARG A 27 -3.94 7.39 14.47
C ARG A 27 -5.34 6.83 14.68
N ASN A 28 -5.73 5.86 13.88
CA ASN A 28 -6.98 5.13 14.05
C ASN A 28 -6.67 3.70 14.56
N GLU A 29 -6.76 3.52 15.86
CA GLU A 29 -6.47 2.25 16.54
C GLU A 29 -7.48 1.13 16.20
N SER A 30 -8.60 1.46 15.55
CA SER A 30 -9.59 0.48 15.13
C SER A 30 -9.17 -0.29 13.88
N ILE A 31 -8.24 0.25 13.10
CA ILE A 31 -7.81 -0.34 11.83
C ILE A 31 -6.44 -1.01 12.00
N MET A 32 -6.39 -2.30 11.74
CA MET A 32 -5.14 -3.05 11.67
C MET A 32 -4.55 -2.92 10.26
N TRP A 33 -3.32 -2.41 10.17
CA TRP A 33 -2.63 -2.20 8.90
C TRP A 33 -1.56 -3.27 8.65
N VAL A 34 -1.61 -3.86 7.44
CA VAL A 34 -0.69 -4.89 6.97
C VAL A 34 -0.02 -4.42 5.68
N PRO A 35 1.31 -4.26 5.66
CA PRO A 35 2.05 -3.94 4.44
C PRO A 35 2.22 -5.18 3.56
N ILE A 36 1.99 -5.04 2.26
CA ILE A 36 2.11 -6.12 1.28
C ILE A 36 2.91 -5.60 0.09
N SER A 37 3.95 -6.32 -0.31
CA SER A 37 4.69 -6.01 -1.54
C SER A 37 3.85 -6.41 -2.76
N LEU A 38 3.60 -5.46 -3.65
CA LEU A 38 2.89 -5.73 -4.91
C LEU A 38 3.73 -6.58 -5.86
N ASP A 39 5.03 -6.46 -5.84
CA ASP A 39 5.94 -7.33 -6.60
C ASP A 39 5.81 -8.80 -6.18
N GLU A 40 5.62 -9.08 -4.90
CA GLU A 40 5.39 -10.45 -4.43
C GLU A 40 4.05 -11.01 -4.94
N ILE A 41 3.01 -10.19 -4.93
CA ILE A 41 1.70 -10.55 -5.50
C ILE A 41 1.84 -10.89 -6.98
N LEU A 42 2.54 -10.06 -7.76
CA LEU A 42 2.79 -10.27 -9.17
C LEU A 42 3.58 -11.55 -9.46
N ARG A 43 4.56 -11.84 -8.62
CA ARG A 43 5.37 -13.05 -8.74
C ARG A 43 4.54 -14.31 -8.51
N VAL A 44 3.69 -14.30 -7.48
CA VAL A 44 2.81 -15.43 -7.16
C VAL A 44 1.79 -15.65 -8.27
N THR A 45 1.13 -14.61 -8.74
CA THR A 45 0.12 -14.71 -9.81
C THR A 45 0.74 -15.14 -11.15
N GLY A 46 1.95 -14.70 -11.44
CA GLY A 46 2.70 -15.16 -12.62
C GLY A 46 3.08 -16.63 -12.56
N ALA A 47 3.39 -17.16 -11.37
CA ALA A 47 3.76 -18.56 -11.17
C ALA A 47 2.58 -19.53 -11.36
N ILE A 48 1.34 -19.09 -11.07
CA ILE A 48 0.12 -19.90 -11.24
C ILE A 48 -0.49 -19.81 -12.64
N GLY A 49 0.16 -19.07 -13.57
CA GLY A 49 -0.23 -19.05 -14.97
C GLY A 49 -1.60 -18.46 -15.26
N LEU A 50 -2.01 -17.43 -14.50
CA LEU A 50 -3.29 -16.76 -14.74
C LEU A 50 -3.36 -16.17 -16.14
N PRO A 51 -4.54 -16.18 -16.81
CA PRO A 51 -4.75 -15.55 -18.11
C PRO A 51 -4.35 -14.07 -18.11
N LYS A 52 -3.90 -13.58 -19.26
CA LYS A 52 -3.35 -12.23 -19.45
C LYS A 52 -4.29 -11.09 -19.03
N ASP A 53 -5.58 -11.36 -18.98
CA ASP A 53 -6.62 -10.36 -18.67
C ASP A 53 -6.93 -10.23 -17.17
N TYR A 54 -6.21 -11.01 -16.31
CA TYR A 54 -6.40 -10.92 -14.87
C TYR A 54 -5.60 -9.77 -14.26
N LEU A 55 -6.13 -9.17 -13.18
CA LEU A 55 -5.64 -7.95 -12.53
C LEU A 55 -4.12 -7.93 -12.26
N PHE A 56 -3.55 -9.05 -11.92
CA PHE A 56 -2.14 -9.17 -11.52
C PHE A 56 -1.25 -9.86 -12.54
N THR A 57 -1.64 -9.85 -13.82
CA THR A 57 -0.73 -10.27 -14.87
C THR A 57 0.20 -9.14 -15.26
N LYS A 58 1.43 -9.47 -15.69
CA LYS A 58 2.37 -8.48 -16.20
C LYS A 58 1.80 -7.61 -17.32
N ASP A 59 0.83 -8.11 -18.07
CA ASP A 59 0.21 -7.39 -19.18
C ASP A 59 -0.93 -6.47 -18.70
N ALA A 60 -1.71 -6.86 -17.71
CA ALA A 60 -2.75 -6.02 -17.11
C ALA A 60 -2.17 -4.83 -16.34
N LEU A 61 -0.96 -4.99 -15.78
CA LEU A 61 -0.24 -3.95 -15.05
C LEU A 61 0.70 -3.12 -15.93
N LYS A 62 0.58 -3.22 -17.25
CA LYS A 62 1.28 -2.36 -18.19
C LYS A 62 0.40 -1.19 -18.59
N ALA A 63 0.64 -0.01 -18.03
CA ALA A 63 0.17 1.23 -18.66
C ALA A 63 1.20 1.66 -19.70
N ASN A 64 0.76 1.88 -20.94
CA ASN A 64 1.62 2.33 -22.04
C ASN A 64 2.87 1.46 -22.29
N GLY A 65 2.76 0.14 -22.15
CA GLY A 65 3.84 -0.80 -22.44
C GLY A 65 4.92 -0.94 -21.37
N LYS A 66 4.80 -0.24 -20.24
CA LYS A 66 5.71 -0.36 -19.10
C LYS A 66 4.99 -1.06 -17.93
N PRO A 67 5.67 -1.91 -17.15
CA PRO A 67 5.06 -2.50 -15.96
C PRO A 67 4.67 -1.37 -14.98
N ILE A 68 3.42 -1.39 -14.53
CA ILE A 68 3.00 -0.66 -13.34
C ILE A 68 3.35 -1.59 -12.19
N SER A 69 4.44 -1.34 -11.51
CA SER A 69 4.73 -1.99 -10.24
C SER A 69 4.75 -0.89 -9.20
N ASP A 70 3.65 -0.70 -8.50
CA ASP A 70 3.74 0.01 -7.24
C ASP A 70 4.50 -0.87 -6.27
N ASP A 71 5.26 -0.23 -5.40
CA ASP A 71 6.17 -0.96 -4.53
C ASP A 71 5.44 -1.59 -3.35
N LEU A 72 4.37 -0.94 -2.88
CA LEU A 72 3.72 -1.29 -1.62
C LEU A 72 2.19 -1.12 -1.70
N LEU A 73 1.47 -2.07 -1.13
CA LEU A 73 0.06 -1.98 -0.80
C LEU A 73 -0.10 -2.03 0.72
N MET A 74 -0.64 -0.97 1.33
CA MET A 74 -1.11 -1.04 2.70
C MET A 74 -2.54 -1.57 2.71
N MET A 75 -2.76 -2.71 3.35
CA MET A 75 -4.10 -3.24 3.56
C MET A 75 -4.54 -3.00 5.00
N GLY A 76 -5.67 -2.33 5.18
CA GLY A 76 -6.28 -2.10 6.49
C GLY A 76 -7.48 -2.98 6.70
N VAL A 77 -7.72 -3.43 7.93
CA VAL A 77 -8.96 -4.09 8.30
C VAL A 77 -9.54 -3.43 9.55
N ASP A 78 -10.77 -2.96 9.44
CA ASP A 78 -11.56 -2.41 10.54
C ASP A 78 -12.60 -3.46 10.97
N VAL A 79 -12.55 -3.80 12.25
CA VAL A 79 -13.41 -4.83 12.86
C VAL A 79 -14.44 -4.25 13.83
N THR A 80 -14.58 -2.94 13.86
CA THR A 80 -15.47 -2.26 14.83
C THR A 80 -16.93 -2.33 14.45
N GLU A 81 -17.23 -2.52 13.16
CA GLU A 81 -18.59 -2.66 12.66
C GLU A 81 -19.03 -4.13 12.54
N ALA A 82 -20.33 -4.38 12.45
CA ALA A 82 -20.89 -5.74 12.29
C ALA A 82 -20.39 -6.40 10.98
N THR A 83 -20.22 -5.62 9.92
CA THR A 83 -19.60 -6.05 8.66
C THR A 83 -18.17 -5.49 8.65
N PRO A 84 -17.14 -6.34 8.59
CA PRO A 84 -15.75 -5.86 8.51
C PRO A 84 -15.52 -4.98 7.29
N ARG A 85 -14.64 -4.00 7.40
CA ARG A 85 -14.24 -3.17 6.26
C ARG A 85 -12.76 -3.36 5.97
N VAL A 86 -12.44 -3.61 4.70
CA VAL A 86 -11.07 -3.76 4.22
C VAL A 86 -10.70 -2.57 3.35
N TYR A 87 -9.57 -1.93 3.66
CA TYR A 87 -9.01 -0.83 2.90
C TYR A 87 -7.83 -1.29 2.06
N LEU A 88 -7.76 -0.84 0.82
CA LEU A 88 -6.61 -1.01 -0.08
C LEU A 88 -5.99 0.36 -0.37
N TYR A 89 -4.76 0.55 0.01
CA TYR A 89 -4.06 1.82 -0.16
C TYR A 89 -2.73 1.61 -0.90
N PRO A 90 -2.69 1.83 -2.22
CA PRO A 90 -1.48 1.67 -3.02
C PRO A 90 -0.49 2.81 -2.76
N ILE A 91 0.79 2.48 -2.76
CA ILE A 91 1.89 3.40 -2.51
C ILE A 91 3.00 3.14 -3.52
N GLU A 92 3.36 4.17 -4.27
CA GLU A 92 4.55 4.19 -5.11
C GLU A 92 5.71 4.83 -4.33
N ILE A 93 6.90 4.26 -4.42
CA ILE A 93 8.09 4.72 -3.73
C ILE A 93 9.15 5.13 -4.76
N LYS A 94 9.64 6.35 -4.68
CA LYS A 94 10.71 6.85 -5.54
C LYS A 94 11.89 7.32 -4.71
N PHE A 95 13.05 6.78 -5.03
CA PHE A 95 14.32 7.27 -4.52
C PHE A 95 15.03 8.04 -5.64
N SER A 96 14.95 9.37 -5.61
CA SER A 96 15.51 10.22 -6.67
C SER A 96 16.18 11.44 -6.08
N GLN A 97 17.24 11.90 -6.74
CA GLN A 97 17.85 13.19 -6.46
C GLN A 97 17.16 14.34 -7.21
N ASP A 98 16.36 14.03 -8.22
CA ASP A 98 15.73 15.00 -9.13
C ASP A 98 14.20 14.87 -9.10
N ASP A 99 13.48 16.00 -9.17
CA ASP A 99 12.00 16.08 -9.15
C ASP A 99 11.34 15.44 -10.38
N ILE A 100 12.09 15.19 -11.47
CA ILE A 100 11.57 14.61 -12.73
C ILE A 100 10.93 13.22 -12.54
N HIS A 101 11.26 12.52 -11.47
CA HIS A 101 10.70 11.20 -11.19
C HIS A 101 9.39 11.25 -10.38
N SER A 102 9.05 12.40 -9.78
CA SER A 102 7.81 12.54 -8.99
C SER A 102 6.58 12.48 -9.90
N ASP A 103 6.58 13.19 -11.03
CA ASP A 103 5.44 13.20 -11.97
C ASP A 103 5.11 11.80 -12.49
N LYS A 104 6.15 11.02 -12.82
CA LYS A 104 5.97 9.63 -13.27
C LYS A 104 5.44 8.73 -12.17
N GLY A 105 5.88 8.92 -10.94
CA GLY A 105 5.42 8.16 -9.77
C GLY A 105 3.94 8.45 -9.48
N GLY A 106 3.53 9.71 -9.52
CA GLY A 106 2.14 10.11 -9.34
C GLY A 106 1.21 9.46 -10.38
N ILE A 107 1.60 9.48 -11.66
CA ILE A 107 0.84 8.82 -12.74
C ILE A 107 0.79 7.30 -12.52
N GLN A 108 1.87 6.68 -12.07
CA GLN A 108 1.94 5.25 -11.79
C GLN A 108 0.91 4.84 -10.73
N VAL A 109 0.95 5.47 -9.57
CA VAL A 109 0.05 5.14 -8.46
C VAL A 109 -1.41 5.48 -8.78
N ALA A 110 -1.67 6.56 -9.53
CA ALA A 110 -3.01 6.89 -10.01
C ALA A 110 -3.57 5.80 -10.94
N ASN A 111 -2.74 5.23 -11.80
CA ASN A 111 -3.14 4.13 -12.68
C ASN A 111 -3.41 2.84 -11.90
N THR A 112 -2.62 2.53 -10.87
CA THR A 112 -2.89 1.39 -9.99
C THR A 112 -4.22 1.55 -9.25
N TYR A 113 -4.49 2.74 -8.72
CA TYR A 113 -5.79 3.04 -8.12
C TYR A 113 -6.96 2.81 -9.10
N LYS A 114 -6.86 3.37 -10.31
CA LYS A 114 -7.90 3.22 -11.36
C LYS A 114 -8.13 1.74 -11.70
N LEU A 115 -7.05 0.98 -11.85
CA LEU A 115 -7.11 -0.45 -12.14
C LEU A 115 -7.83 -1.22 -11.02
N PHE A 116 -7.51 -0.93 -9.75
CA PHE A 116 -8.21 -1.54 -8.62
C PHE A 116 -9.69 -1.15 -8.62
N ALA A 117 -10.01 0.14 -8.80
CA ALA A 117 -11.37 0.63 -8.83
C ALA A 117 -12.19 -0.04 -9.94
N GLU A 118 -11.64 -0.16 -11.15
CA GLU A 118 -12.30 -0.82 -12.28
C GLU A 118 -12.62 -2.29 -11.97
N ARG A 119 -11.68 -3.02 -11.39
CA ARG A 119 -11.81 -4.46 -11.15
C ARG A 119 -12.62 -4.81 -9.91
N LEU A 120 -12.54 -3.99 -8.87
CA LEU A 120 -13.17 -4.26 -7.57
C LEU A 120 -14.57 -3.68 -7.46
N TYR A 121 -14.88 -2.63 -8.23
CA TYR A 121 -16.22 -2.03 -8.28
C TYR A 121 -16.96 -2.31 -9.61
N GLY A 122 -16.35 -3.07 -10.52
CA GLY A 122 -16.96 -3.43 -11.81
C GLY A 122 -18.22 -4.30 -11.66
N ASP A 123 -19.02 -4.36 -12.72
CA ASP A 123 -20.35 -5.00 -12.72
C ASP A 123 -20.35 -6.53 -12.64
N LEU A 124 -19.21 -7.18 -12.91
CA LEU A 124 -19.10 -8.64 -12.91
C LEU A 124 -18.96 -9.18 -11.50
N ASN A 125 -20.07 -9.56 -10.87
CA ASN A 125 -20.13 -10.06 -9.49
C ASN A 125 -19.13 -11.20 -9.21
N PHE A 126 -18.98 -12.13 -10.12
CA PHE A 126 -18.05 -13.26 -9.95
C PHE A 126 -16.59 -12.78 -9.87
N VAL A 127 -16.16 -11.94 -10.81
CA VAL A 127 -14.79 -11.40 -10.86
C VAL A 127 -14.50 -10.61 -9.59
N ARG A 128 -15.44 -9.76 -9.18
CA ARG A 128 -15.33 -8.99 -7.95
C ARG A 128 -15.16 -9.88 -6.72
N SER A 129 -15.96 -10.95 -6.60
CA SER A 129 -15.85 -11.88 -5.47
C SER A 129 -14.49 -12.60 -5.45
N VAL A 130 -13.98 -13.02 -6.61
CA VAL A 130 -12.65 -13.65 -6.71
C VAL A 130 -11.55 -12.72 -6.22
N TYR A 131 -11.56 -11.44 -6.63
CA TYR A 131 -10.56 -10.47 -6.18
C TYR A 131 -10.70 -10.14 -4.69
N ARG A 132 -11.91 -10.05 -4.16
CA ARG A 132 -12.14 -9.85 -2.72
C ARG A 132 -11.53 -10.98 -1.91
N VAL A 133 -11.81 -12.23 -2.26
CA VAL A 133 -11.22 -13.41 -1.60
C VAL A 133 -9.70 -13.42 -1.75
N PHE A 134 -9.19 -13.06 -2.92
CA PHE A 134 -7.75 -12.98 -3.15
C PHE A 134 -7.09 -11.97 -2.21
N PHE A 135 -7.58 -10.73 -2.13
CA PHE A 135 -7.03 -9.72 -1.23
C PHE A 135 -7.17 -10.11 0.23
N ALA A 136 -8.32 -10.67 0.64
CA ALA A 136 -8.50 -11.18 1.99
C ALA A 136 -7.48 -12.27 2.34
N SER A 137 -7.21 -13.19 1.41
CA SER A 137 -6.20 -14.24 1.59
C SER A 137 -4.79 -13.66 1.73
N GLN A 138 -4.44 -12.64 0.93
CA GLN A 138 -3.16 -11.95 1.05
C GLN A 138 -3.01 -11.23 2.39
N LEU A 139 -4.06 -10.51 2.81
CA LEU A 139 -4.11 -9.85 4.11
C LEU A 139 -3.85 -10.85 5.24
N LEU A 140 -4.64 -11.93 5.30
CA LEU A 140 -4.55 -12.94 6.35
C LEU A 140 -3.19 -13.65 6.37
N THR A 141 -2.66 -14.05 5.20
CA THR A 141 -1.36 -14.69 5.10
C THR A 141 -0.23 -13.80 5.63
N ASN A 142 -0.24 -12.50 5.30
CA ASN A 142 0.78 -11.59 5.78
C ASN A 142 0.59 -11.24 7.26
N LEU A 143 -0.65 -11.16 7.73
CA LEU A 143 -0.96 -11.00 9.14
C LEU A 143 -0.44 -12.18 9.97
N ASP A 144 -0.66 -13.41 9.51
CA ASP A 144 -0.15 -14.63 10.15
C ASP A 144 1.39 -14.61 10.24
N LYS A 145 2.07 -14.19 9.17
CA LYS A 145 3.53 -13.98 9.17
C LYS A 145 3.96 -12.93 10.18
N MET A 146 3.26 -11.79 10.22
CA MET A 146 3.55 -10.71 11.18
C MET A 146 3.36 -11.19 12.63
N LYS A 147 2.29 -11.96 12.89
CA LYS A 147 2.03 -12.56 14.20
C LYS A 147 3.12 -13.52 14.61
N ALA A 148 3.52 -14.43 13.72
CA ALA A 148 4.60 -15.38 13.96
C ALA A 148 5.95 -14.71 14.27
N ASN A 149 6.15 -13.47 13.79
CA ASN A 149 7.34 -12.65 14.06
C ASN A 149 7.17 -11.68 15.25
N GLY A 150 6.10 -11.79 16.03
CA GLY A 150 5.84 -10.92 17.19
C GLY A 150 5.54 -9.46 16.85
N MET A 151 5.14 -9.17 15.60
CA MET A 151 4.88 -7.80 15.13
C MET A 151 3.43 -7.36 15.36
N VAL A 152 2.55 -8.26 15.79
CA VAL A 152 1.13 -8.01 16.01
C VAL A 152 0.75 -8.43 17.44
N PRO A 153 0.10 -7.54 18.21
CA PRO A 153 -0.41 -7.89 19.54
C PRO A 153 -1.45 -9.02 19.45
N ASP A 154 -1.49 -9.88 20.48
CA ASP A 154 -2.43 -11.00 20.57
C ASP A 154 -3.88 -10.54 20.45
N THR A 155 -4.23 -9.50 21.18
CA THR A 155 -5.59 -8.93 21.20
C THR A 155 -6.06 -8.41 19.84
N CYS A 156 -5.16 -7.89 19.01
CA CYS A 156 -5.48 -7.46 17.65
C CYS A 156 -5.67 -8.66 16.72
N TYR A 157 -4.78 -9.65 16.85
CA TYR A 157 -4.85 -10.88 16.05
C TYR A 157 -6.13 -11.66 16.33
N GLU A 158 -6.50 -11.84 17.59
CA GLU A 158 -7.73 -12.54 18.01
C GLU A 158 -9.00 -11.92 17.39
N LYS A 159 -9.10 -10.59 17.35
CA LYS A 159 -10.22 -9.91 16.68
C LYS A 159 -10.30 -10.22 15.18
N ILE A 160 -9.16 -10.36 14.51
CA ILE A 160 -9.15 -10.75 13.09
C ILE A 160 -9.51 -12.20 12.90
N GLU A 161 -9.10 -13.09 13.82
CA GLU A 161 -9.49 -14.50 13.79
C GLU A 161 -11.02 -14.69 13.90
N GLU A 162 -11.69 -13.89 14.73
CA GLU A 162 -13.15 -13.91 14.85
C GLU A 162 -13.89 -13.62 13.53
N ILE A 163 -13.29 -12.81 12.65
CA ILE A 163 -13.86 -12.44 11.35
C ILE A 163 -13.23 -13.16 10.16
N ARG A 164 -12.23 -14.01 10.38
CA ARG A 164 -11.49 -14.72 9.30
C ARG A 164 -12.41 -15.39 8.28
N ALA A 165 -13.44 -16.09 8.76
CA ALA A 165 -14.41 -16.76 7.89
C ALA A 165 -15.20 -15.76 7.03
N LYS A 166 -15.60 -14.61 7.56
CA LYS A 166 -16.25 -13.55 6.78
C LYS A 166 -15.36 -13.03 5.69
N LEU A 167 -14.08 -12.75 6.00
CA LEU A 167 -13.11 -12.27 5.02
C LEU A 167 -12.92 -13.28 3.88
N LEU A 168 -12.75 -14.56 4.18
CA LEU A 168 -12.55 -15.61 3.18
C LEU A 168 -13.82 -15.91 2.35
N ASN A 169 -15.00 -15.56 2.85
CA ASN A 169 -16.26 -15.65 2.12
C ASN A 169 -16.63 -14.36 1.36
N ALA A 170 -15.73 -13.37 1.30
CA ALA A 170 -15.97 -12.04 0.73
C ALA A 170 -17.13 -11.26 1.39
N ASP A 171 -17.46 -11.61 2.64
CA ASP A 171 -18.49 -10.94 3.45
C ASP A 171 -17.89 -9.79 4.25
N PHE A 172 -17.48 -8.75 3.53
CA PHE A 172 -16.92 -7.51 4.06
C PHE A 172 -17.09 -6.37 3.06
N ASP A 173 -17.04 -5.13 3.54
CA ASP A 173 -16.96 -3.97 2.69
C ASP A 173 -15.53 -3.73 2.24
N LEU A 174 -15.35 -3.38 0.96
CA LEU A 174 -14.05 -3.06 0.39
C LEU A 174 -14.01 -1.60 -0.02
N GLU A 175 -12.97 -0.91 0.39
CA GLU A 175 -12.73 0.49 0.05
C GLU A 175 -11.31 0.67 -0.49
N ILE A 176 -11.17 1.40 -1.60
CA ILE A 176 -9.86 1.76 -2.15
C ILE A 176 -9.58 3.20 -1.75
N GLY A 177 -8.44 3.41 -1.10
CA GLY A 177 -8.11 4.68 -0.46
C GLY A 177 -8.21 4.60 1.05
N LEU A 178 -8.18 5.76 1.70
CA LEU A 178 -8.26 5.87 3.16
C LEU A 178 -9.43 6.76 3.56
N PRO A 179 -10.03 6.52 4.73
CA PRO A 179 -11.05 7.39 5.29
C PRO A 179 -10.50 8.76 5.74
N ILE A 180 -9.21 9.00 5.53
CA ILE A 180 -8.50 10.22 5.93
C ILE A 180 -8.35 11.10 4.69
N LYS A 181 -9.11 12.20 4.64
CA LYS A 181 -9.19 13.09 3.47
C LYS A 181 -7.83 13.59 2.97
N GLN A 182 -6.89 13.87 3.88
CA GLN A 182 -5.54 14.36 3.52
C GLN A 182 -4.66 13.29 2.85
N MET A 183 -4.98 12.02 3.04
CA MET A 183 -4.20 10.92 2.47
C MET A 183 -4.63 10.55 1.04
N GLY A 184 -5.74 11.14 0.57
CA GLY A 184 -6.20 10.85 -0.78
C GLY A 184 -6.57 9.38 -1.02
N ALA A 185 -6.54 8.98 -2.27
CA ALA A 185 -6.85 7.61 -2.71
C ALA A 185 -5.62 6.70 -2.76
N ALA A 186 -4.42 7.28 -2.85
CA ALA A 186 -3.14 6.60 -2.92
C ALA A 186 -2.00 7.56 -2.51
N SER A 187 -0.80 7.05 -2.30
CA SER A 187 0.38 7.88 -1.99
C SER A 187 1.52 7.69 -2.98
N LEU A 188 2.21 8.79 -3.24
CA LEU A 188 3.57 8.81 -3.76
C LEU A 188 4.52 9.19 -2.62
N VAL A 189 5.47 8.32 -2.29
CA VAL A 189 6.51 8.61 -1.30
C VAL A 189 7.83 8.81 -2.01
N THR A 190 8.42 9.99 -1.88
CA THR A 190 9.71 10.34 -2.47
C THR A 190 10.77 10.52 -1.40
N PHE A 191 11.97 10.01 -1.70
CA PHE A 191 13.17 10.23 -0.88
C PHE A 191 14.16 11.08 -1.69
N ASN A 192 14.33 12.32 -1.28
CA ASN A 192 15.23 13.25 -1.96
C ASN A 192 15.95 14.18 -0.96
N SER A 193 16.67 15.19 -1.43
CA SER A 193 17.36 16.17 -0.60
C SER A 193 16.48 17.34 -0.15
N GLY A 194 15.23 17.42 -0.64
CA GLY A 194 14.27 18.45 -0.27
C GLY A 194 13.77 18.34 1.17
N PRO A 195 13.01 19.32 1.67
CA PRO A 195 12.44 19.27 3.00
C PRO A 195 11.37 18.18 3.11
N ASN A 196 11.11 17.70 4.34
CA ASN A 196 9.94 16.87 4.58
C ASN A 196 8.67 17.66 4.26
N ALA A 197 7.80 17.07 3.46
CA ALA A 197 6.53 17.69 3.05
C ALA A 197 5.45 16.62 2.90
N VAL A 198 4.20 17.03 3.11
CA VAL A 198 3.00 16.22 2.85
C VAL A 198 2.01 17.13 2.13
N GLU A 199 1.71 16.79 0.89
CA GLU A 199 0.84 17.57 0.03
C GLU A 199 -0.16 16.64 -0.66
N THR A 200 -1.36 17.14 -0.96
CA THR A 200 -2.35 16.38 -1.73
C THR A 200 -2.54 17.07 -3.07
N GLU A 201 -2.36 16.33 -4.14
CA GLU A 201 -2.52 16.78 -5.51
C GLU A 201 -3.52 15.89 -6.28
N ILE A 202 -4.05 16.41 -7.37
CA ILE A 202 -4.91 15.63 -8.28
C ILE A 202 -4.09 15.22 -9.48
N VAL A 203 -3.81 13.92 -9.60
CA VAL A 203 -3.09 13.32 -10.72
C VAL A 203 -4.05 12.42 -11.48
N GLU A 204 -4.26 12.67 -12.78
CA GLU A 204 -5.15 11.85 -13.60
C GLU A 204 -6.58 11.70 -13.01
N ASN A 205 -7.10 12.75 -12.37
CA ASN A 205 -8.36 12.79 -11.63
C ASN A 205 -8.40 11.92 -10.37
N VAL A 206 -7.25 11.51 -9.84
CA VAL A 206 -7.12 10.77 -8.59
C VAL A 206 -6.45 11.66 -7.55
N PRO A 207 -7.00 11.81 -6.34
CA PRO A 207 -6.33 12.52 -5.26
C PRO A 207 -5.17 11.69 -4.71
N ILE A 208 -3.96 12.16 -4.89
CA ILE A 208 -2.72 11.50 -4.46
C ILE A 208 -2.10 12.30 -3.31
N CYS A 209 -1.75 11.62 -2.24
CA CYS A 209 -0.93 12.18 -1.16
C CYS A 209 0.55 12.03 -1.53
N HIS A 210 1.22 13.14 -1.82
CA HIS A 210 2.65 13.16 -2.01
C HIS A 210 3.35 13.40 -0.67
N ILE A 211 4.18 12.44 -0.25
CA ILE A 211 4.98 12.51 0.97
C ILE A 211 6.44 12.57 0.58
N ASN A 212 7.07 13.71 0.81
CA ASN A 212 8.51 13.84 0.63
C ASN A 212 9.25 13.62 1.93
N ILE A 213 10.18 12.66 1.95
CA ILE A 213 11.04 12.35 3.09
C ILE A 213 12.46 12.75 2.73
N ASN A 214 13.01 13.68 3.50
CA ASN A 214 14.41 14.07 3.36
C ASN A 214 15.35 12.88 3.57
N THR A 215 16.28 12.62 2.67
CA THR A 215 17.14 11.42 2.69
C THR A 215 17.94 11.24 3.99
N PRO A 216 18.54 12.30 4.61
CA PRO A 216 19.12 12.19 5.94
C PRO A 216 18.13 11.70 7.01
N ASN A 217 16.87 12.11 6.94
CA ASN A 217 15.84 11.68 7.88
C ASN A 217 15.39 10.21 7.66
N CYS A 218 15.57 9.68 6.45
CA CYS A 218 15.33 8.25 6.19
C CYS A 218 16.19 7.36 7.09
N LEU A 219 17.43 7.72 7.35
CA LEU A 219 18.30 6.99 8.27
C LEU A 219 17.86 7.11 9.73
N ASN A 220 17.29 8.24 10.11
CA ASN A 220 16.73 8.44 11.45
C ASN A 220 15.45 7.64 11.62
N LEU A 221 14.58 7.58 10.59
CA LEU A 221 13.40 6.70 10.56
C LEU A 221 13.73 5.23 10.86
N LEU A 222 14.88 4.78 10.38
CA LEU A 222 15.34 3.41 10.59
C LEU A 222 15.96 3.19 11.98
N LYS A 223 16.37 4.26 12.65
CA LYS A 223 17.03 4.23 13.96
C LYS A 223 16.09 4.55 15.12
N ASP A 224 15.15 5.45 14.86
CA ASP A 224 14.26 5.99 15.87
C ASP A 224 12.89 5.35 15.75
N THR A 225 12.19 5.20 16.86
CA THR A 225 10.79 4.79 16.87
C THR A 225 9.95 5.85 16.17
N ALA A 226 8.90 5.44 15.48
CA ALA A 226 8.03 6.28 14.63
C ALA A 226 7.47 7.55 15.31
N ASP A 227 7.58 7.66 16.63
CA ASP A 227 7.12 8.80 17.45
C ASP A 227 7.98 10.07 17.30
N GLU A 228 9.20 9.97 16.76
CA GLU A 228 10.12 11.11 16.63
C GLU A 228 10.04 11.81 15.26
N LEU A 229 9.34 11.22 14.31
CA LEU A 229 9.11 11.85 13.01
C LEU A 229 8.03 12.92 13.09
N LYS A 230 8.43 14.10 13.48
CA LYS A 230 7.62 15.31 13.28
C LYS A 230 7.63 15.69 11.80
N ILE A 231 6.89 14.95 10.99
CA ILE A 231 6.50 15.43 9.66
C ILE A 231 5.52 16.58 9.92
N LYS A 232 5.96 17.80 9.74
CA LYS A 232 5.07 18.96 9.80
C LYS A 232 4.11 18.83 8.63
N SER A 233 2.86 18.47 8.90
CA SER A 233 1.77 18.74 7.99
C SER A 233 1.64 20.25 7.94
N ASN A 234 1.90 20.88 6.81
CA ASN A 234 1.48 22.24 6.57
C ASN A 234 -0.06 22.23 6.59
N SER A 235 -0.60 22.75 7.69
CA SER A 235 -2.02 23.03 7.86
C SER A 235 -2.43 24.20 6.99
#